data_8d4f2d6a9f5ecd1ed16e67395c1e7377
#
_entry.id   8d4f2d6a9f5ecd1ed16e67395c1e7377
#
_cell.length_a   1.000
_cell.length_b   1.000
_cell.length_c   1.000
_cell.angle_alpha   90.00
_cell.angle_beta   90.00
_cell.angle_gamma   90.00
#
_symmetry.space_group_name_H-M   'P 1'
#
loop_
_entity.id
_entity.type
_entity.pdbx_description
1 polymer ?
#
loop_
_entity_poly.entity_id
_entity_poly.type
_entity_poly.pdbx_seq_one_letter_code
_entity_poly.pdbx_strand_id
1 'polypeptide(L)'
;MNNIKDLRIVNCTSDYWEFVRNLRNNPQVQDGFIENVKISPEEQITYMEKNEENYRICLLEFIPVGYFGVIENDIRICTLPEYQNQGIGKFMLSELKKIWPNAVAKIKVNNSASIALFQKSGYSESFIILENKNS
;
A
#
# COMPACT_ATOMS: atom_id res chain seq x y z
N MET A 1 -18.94 13.59 -3.05
CA MET A 1 -18.34 12.79 -1.97
C MET A 1 -18.39 11.32 -2.32
N ASN A 2 -17.27 10.64 -2.21
CA ASN A 2 -17.22 9.21 -2.48
C ASN A 2 -17.84 8.41 -1.36
N ASN A 3 -18.60 7.40 -1.74
CA ASN A 3 -19.27 6.53 -0.78
C ASN A 3 -18.43 5.27 -0.59
N ILE A 4 -18.04 4.96 0.66
CA ILE A 4 -17.23 3.78 0.98
C ILE A 4 -17.92 2.47 0.53
N LYS A 5 -19.25 2.48 0.39
CA LYS A 5 -19.99 1.31 -0.10
C LYS A 5 -19.62 0.93 -1.53
N ASP A 6 -19.09 1.88 -2.30
CA ASP A 6 -18.70 1.64 -3.69
C ASP A 6 -17.30 1.07 -3.82
N LEU A 7 -16.61 0.88 -2.70
CA LEU A 7 -15.25 0.31 -2.69
C LEU A 7 -15.31 -1.21 -2.77
N ARG A 8 -14.43 -1.78 -3.57
CA ARG A 8 -14.28 -3.24 -3.64
C ARG A 8 -12.86 -3.62 -3.94
N ILE A 9 -12.51 -4.85 -3.59
CA ILE A 9 -11.17 -5.39 -3.78
C ILE A 9 -11.21 -6.43 -4.89
N VAL A 10 -10.25 -6.33 -5.81
CA VAL A 10 -10.10 -7.29 -6.90
C VAL A 10 -8.65 -7.79 -6.97
N ASN A 11 -8.45 -8.88 -7.68
CA ASN A 11 -7.11 -9.42 -7.89
C ASN A 11 -6.25 -8.47 -8.72
N CYS A 12 -4.94 -8.49 -8.46
CA CYS A 12 -3.99 -7.67 -9.21
C CYS A 12 -3.59 -8.38 -10.51
N THR A 13 -4.53 -8.41 -11.46
CA THR A 13 -4.23 -8.97 -12.79
C THR A 13 -3.35 -8.01 -13.57
N SER A 14 -2.85 -8.46 -14.72
CA SER A 14 -1.96 -7.65 -15.55
C SER A 14 -2.58 -6.32 -15.97
N ASP A 15 -3.90 -6.21 -15.99
CA ASP A 15 -4.61 -4.97 -16.30
C ASP A 15 -4.28 -3.84 -15.32
N TYR A 16 -3.82 -4.19 -14.10
CA TYR A 16 -3.56 -3.21 -13.04
C TYR A 16 -2.07 -3.00 -12.75
N TRP A 17 -1.18 -3.74 -13.42
CA TRP A 17 0.25 -3.65 -13.12
C TRP A 17 0.81 -2.24 -13.34
N GLU A 18 0.39 -1.57 -14.43
CA GLU A 18 0.85 -0.21 -14.70
C GLU A 18 0.27 0.80 -13.71
N PHE A 19 -0.95 0.58 -13.23
CA PHE A 19 -1.50 1.41 -12.17
C PHE A 19 -0.60 1.36 -10.92
N VAL A 20 -0.21 0.16 -10.50
CA VAL A 20 0.67 -0.01 -9.33
C VAL A 20 2.03 0.65 -9.58
N ARG A 21 2.61 0.44 -10.77
CA ARG A 21 3.91 1.02 -11.12
C ARG A 21 3.86 2.55 -11.08
N ASN A 22 2.86 3.12 -11.73
CA ASN A 22 2.71 4.58 -11.77
C ASN A 22 2.50 5.18 -10.39
N LEU A 23 1.74 4.50 -9.54
CA LEU A 23 1.50 4.97 -8.18
C LEU A 23 2.79 4.89 -7.34
N ARG A 24 3.54 3.79 -7.45
CA ARG A 24 4.80 3.63 -6.74
C ARG A 24 5.85 4.66 -7.19
N ASN A 25 5.86 5.01 -8.48
CA ASN A 25 6.78 6.00 -9.03
C ASN A 25 6.34 7.44 -8.79
N ASN A 26 5.14 7.66 -8.27
CA ASN A 26 4.59 9.00 -8.06
C ASN A 26 5.35 9.73 -6.96
N PRO A 27 5.98 10.90 -7.25
CA PRO A 27 6.74 11.64 -6.23
C PRO A 27 5.92 12.01 -5.00
N GLN A 28 4.60 12.20 -5.15
CA GLN A 28 3.74 12.58 -4.03
C GLN A 28 3.58 11.48 -2.98
N VAL A 29 3.85 10.22 -3.35
CA VAL A 29 3.71 9.10 -2.41
C VAL A 29 5.06 8.55 -1.95
N GLN A 30 6.16 8.85 -2.65
CA GLN A 30 7.45 8.25 -2.37
C GLN A 30 8.02 8.61 -0.99
N ASP A 31 7.68 9.79 -0.47
CA ASP A 31 8.12 10.19 0.87
C ASP A 31 7.62 9.25 1.96
N GLY A 32 6.49 8.57 1.73
CA GLY A 32 5.95 7.60 2.67
C GLY A 32 6.58 6.23 2.59
N PHE A 33 7.38 5.96 1.56
CA PHE A 33 8.03 4.66 1.39
C PHE A 33 9.38 4.64 2.10
N ILE A 34 9.75 3.48 2.61
CA ILE A 34 11.05 3.28 3.26
C ILE A 34 12.17 3.49 2.23
N GLU A 35 11.97 2.99 1.01
CA GLU A 35 12.93 3.17 -0.07
C GLU A 35 12.27 3.90 -1.24
N ASN A 36 12.98 4.89 -1.79
CA ASN A 36 12.57 5.57 -3.01
C ASN A 36 13.02 4.72 -4.20
N VAL A 37 12.07 4.33 -5.04
CA VAL A 37 12.36 3.49 -6.19
C VAL A 37 11.79 4.11 -7.45
N LYS A 38 12.46 3.86 -8.57
CA LYS A 38 11.91 4.11 -9.90
C LYS A 38 11.86 2.78 -10.61
N ILE A 39 10.66 2.36 -10.98
CA ILE A 39 10.40 1.05 -11.55
C ILE A 39 10.11 1.24 -13.03
N SER A 40 10.91 0.60 -13.89
CA SER A 40 10.65 0.60 -15.33
C SER A 40 9.48 -0.34 -15.68
N PRO A 41 8.85 -0.17 -16.86
CA PRO A 41 7.80 -1.10 -17.28
C PRO A 41 8.27 -2.55 -17.32
N GLU A 42 9.50 -2.80 -17.74
CA GLU A 42 10.06 -4.15 -17.82
C GLU A 42 10.28 -4.75 -16.44
N GLU A 43 10.80 -3.95 -15.51
CA GLU A 43 10.98 -4.39 -14.12
C GLU A 43 9.64 -4.75 -13.49
N GLN A 44 8.60 -3.98 -13.78
CA GLN A 44 7.26 -4.24 -13.24
C GLN A 44 6.71 -5.57 -13.72
N ILE A 45 6.87 -5.87 -15.01
CA ILE A 45 6.41 -7.14 -15.57
C ILE A 45 7.10 -8.31 -14.88
N THR A 46 8.43 -8.26 -14.79
CA THR A 46 9.21 -9.31 -14.14
C THR A 46 8.80 -9.50 -12.68
N TYR A 47 8.62 -8.40 -11.98
CA TYR A 47 8.23 -8.41 -10.57
C TYR A 47 6.82 -8.99 -10.39
N MET A 48 5.87 -8.53 -11.17
CA MET A 48 4.47 -8.93 -11.02
C MET A 48 4.21 -10.36 -11.48
N GLU A 49 4.97 -10.86 -12.45
CA GLU A 49 4.86 -12.27 -12.84
C GLU A 49 5.11 -13.20 -11.64
N LYS A 50 5.95 -12.77 -10.71
CA LYS A 50 6.26 -13.55 -9.49
C LYS A 50 5.36 -13.20 -8.32
N ASN A 51 4.83 -11.99 -8.26
CA ASN A 51 4.25 -11.46 -7.04
C ASN A 51 2.79 -11.01 -7.14
N GLU A 52 2.15 -11.11 -8.30
CA GLU A 52 0.78 -10.58 -8.46
C GLU A 52 -0.22 -11.19 -7.48
N GLU A 53 -0.01 -12.43 -7.07
CA GLU A 53 -0.88 -13.10 -6.10
C GLU A 53 -0.81 -12.47 -4.71
N ASN A 54 0.27 -11.75 -4.43
CA ASN A 54 0.49 -11.10 -3.15
C ASN A 54 -0.08 -9.69 -3.10
N TYR A 55 -0.76 -9.24 -4.17
CA TYR A 55 -1.31 -7.90 -4.27
C TYR A 55 -2.80 -7.93 -4.56
N ARG A 56 -3.47 -6.87 -4.15
CA ARG A 56 -4.88 -6.64 -4.46
C ARG A 56 -5.05 -5.19 -4.86
N ILE A 57 -6.09 -4.93 -5.65
CA ILE A 57 -6.40 -3.58 -6.12
C ILE A 57 -7.72 -3.14 -5.50
N CYS A 58 -7.76 -1.90 -5.03
CA CYS A 58 -8.99 -1.30 -4.53
C CYS A 58 -9.61 -0.45 -5.62
N LEU A 59 -10.85 -0.74 -5.94
CA LEU A 59 -11.62 0.02 -6.93
C LEU A 59 -12.69 0.84 -6.23
N LEU A 60 -12.85 2.08 -6.67
CA LEU A 60 -14.02 2.90 -6.35
C LEU A 60 -14.89 2.84 -7.59
N GLU A 61 -16.00 2.11 -7.51
CA GLU A 61 -16.76 1.70 -8.68
C GLU A 61 -15.85 0.92 -9.64
N PHE A 62 -15.46 1.49 -10.77
CA PHE A 62 -14.58 0.84 -11.73
C PHE A 62 -13.18 1.47 -11.79
N ILE A 63 -12.90 2.44 -10.93
CA ILE A 63 -11.66 3.22 -10.98
C ILE A 63 -10.67 2.69 -9.95
N PRO A 64 -9.44 2.30 -10.36
CA PRO A 64 -8.42 1.91 -9.38
C PRO A 64 -8.01 3.14 -8.56
N VAL A 65 -8.11 3.03 -7.23
CA VAL A 65 -7.78 4.14 -6.32
C VAL A 65 -6.68 3.79 -5.33
N GLY A 66 -6.29 2.53 -5.26
CA GLY A 66 -5.22 2.11 -4.38
C GLY A 66 -4.87 0.65 -4.57
N TYR A 67 -3.80 0.23 -3.91
CA TYR A 67 -3.41 -1.17 -3.88
C TYR A 67 -2.93 -1.55 -2.49
N PHE A 68 -2.95 -2.83 -2.20
CA PHE A 68 -2.26 -3.36 -1.03
C PHE A 68 -1.73 -4.75 -1.33
N GLY A 69 -0.80 -5.17 -0.52
CA GLY A 69 -0.22 -6.50 -0.65
C GLY A 69 0.70 -6.79 0.52
N VAL A 70 1.25 -8.00 0.52
CA VAL A 70 2.19 -8.44 1.55
C VAL A 70 3.31 -9.19 0.86
N ILE A 71 4.55 -8.73 1.06
CA ILE A 71 5.75 -9.35 0.52
C ILE A 71 6.66 -9.67 1.70
N GLU A 72 7.01 -10.94 1.86
CA GLU A 72 7.88 -11.38 2.96
C GLU A 72 7.38 -10.88 4.31
N ASN A 73 6.08 -11.01 4.53
CA ASN A 73 5.38 -10.58 5.73
C ASN A 73 5.28 -9.06 5.92
N ASP A 74 5.81 -8.25 5.00
CA ASP A 74 5.75 -6.78 5.06
C ASP A 74 4.56 -6.26 4.28
N ILE A 75 3.76 -5.40 4.90
CA ILE A 75 2.59 -4.79 4.28
C ILE A 75 3.03 -3.71 3.28
N ARG A 76 2.42 -3.76 2.10
CA ARG A 76 2.54 -2.75 1.05
C ARG A 76 1.14 -2.17 0.86
N ILE A 77 1.00 -0.86 0.99
CA ILE A 77 -0.31 -0.22 0.84
C ILE A 77 -0.13 1.21 0.36
N CYS A 78 -0.96 1.62 -0.57
CA CYS A 78 -0.90 2.97 -1.10
C CYS A 78 -2.24 3.38 -1.69
N THR A 79 -2.67 4.60 -1.40
CA THR A 79 -3.87 5.22 -1.97
C THR A 79 -3.44 6.33 -2.91
N LEU A 80 -4.11 6.46 -4.06
CA LEU A 80 -3.89 7.60 -4.95
C LEU A 80 -4.01 8.91 -4.17
N PRO A 81 -3.09 9.88 -4.37
CA PRO A 81 -3.15 11.14 -3.62
C PRO A 81 -4.50 11.85 -3.68
N GLU A 82 -5.16 11.84 -4.83
CA GLU A 82 -6.46 12.50 -5.00
C GLU A 82 -7.56 11.89 -4.16
N TYR A 83 -7.37 10.65 -3.69
CA TYR A 83 -8.38 9.90 -2.95
C TYR A 83 -7.99 9.67 -1.48
N GLN A 84 -6.92 10.29 -1.01
CA GLN A 84 -6.51 10.17 0.39
C GLN A 84 -7.49 10.87 1.32
N ASN A 85 -7.50 10.47 2.59
CA ASN A 85 -8.35 11.04 3.63
C ASN A 85 -9.85 10.81 3.41
N GLN A 86 -10.22 9.76 2.69
CA GLN A 86 -11.61 9.41 2.41
C GLN A 86 -11.99 8.01 2.92
N GLY A 87 -11.14 7.44 3.78
CA GLY A 87 -11.41 6.13 4.36
C GLY A 87 -10.97 4.93 3.52
N ILE A 88 -10.32 5.17 2.39
CA ILE A 88 -9.90 4.09 1.48
C ILE A 88 -8.78 3.26 2.11
N GLY A 89 -7.79 3.91 2.73
CA GLY A 89 -6.71 3.18 3.41
C GLY A 89 -7.23 2.30 4.53
N LYS A 90 -8.18 2.81 5.31
CA LYS A 90 -8.79 2.04 6.39
C LYS A 90 -9.55 0.83 5.85
N PHE A 91 -10.30 1.02 4.75
CA PHE A 91 -11.00 -0.07 4.09
C PHE A 91 -10.03 -1.13 3.60
N MET A 92 -8.95 -0.70 2.92
CA MET A 92 -7.94 -1.64 2.42
C MET A 92 -7.28 -2.43 3.56
N LEU A 93 -6.94 -1.78 4.67
CA LEU A 93 -6.36 -2.47 5.82
C LEU A 93 -7.31 -3.49 6.43
N SER A 94 -8.59 -3.16 6.49
CA SER A 94 -9.61 -4.10 6.96
C SER A 94 -9.64 -5.36 6.08
N GLU A 95 -9.54 -5.19 4.78
CA GLU A 95 -9.54 -6.33 3.84
C GLU A 95 -8.22 -7.09 3.88
N LEU A 96 -7.11 -6.39 4.03
CA LEU A 96 -5.78 -6.99 4.13
C LEU A 96 -5.69 -7.93 5.33
N LYS A 97 -6.24 -7.51 6.47
CA LYS A 97 -6.22 -8.32 7.71
C LYS A 97 -6.95 -9.64 7.55
N LYS A 98 -7.96 -9.69 6.71
CA LYS A 98 -8.69 -10.93 6.46
C LYS A 98 -7.83 -11.95 5.72
N ILE A 99 -6.94 -11.48 4.87
CA ILE A 99 -6.08 -12.33 4.04
C ILE A 99 -4.77 -12.63 4.77
N TRP A 100 -4.14 -11.61 5.36
CA TRP A 100 -2.83 -11.71 6.00
C TRP A 100 -2.88 -11.13 7.42
N PRO A 101 -3.49 -11.85 8.38
CA PRO A 101 -3.69 -11.31 9.74
C PRO A 101 -2.39 -11.09 10.52
N ASN A 102 -1.30 -11.75 10.15
CA ASN A 102 -0.04 -11.67 10.87
C ASN A 102 1.01 -10.79 10.19
N ALA A 103 0.66 -10.13 9.09
CA ALA A 103 1.61 -9.25 8.41
C ALA A 103 1.90 -8.00 9.23
N VAL A 104 3.09 -7.44 9.04
CA VAL A 104 3.56 -6.29 9.80
C VAL A 104 3.80 -5.09 8.89
N ALA A 105 3.67 -3.90 9.45
CA ALA A 105 3.95 -2.65 8.73
C ALA A 105 5.25 -2.04 9.23
N LYS A 106 6.11 -1.62 8.31
CA LYS A 106 7.30 -0.84 8.60
C LYS A 106 7.02 0.59 8.16
N ILE A 107 7.03 1.53 9.10
CA ILE A 107 6.63 2.91 8.83
C ILE A 107 7.71 3.84 9.34
N LYS A 108 8.09 4.84 8.52
CA LYS A 108 9.04 5.86 8.96
C LYS A 108 8.48 6.59 10.18
N VAL A 109 9.35 6.89 11.16
CA VAL A 109 8.94 7.52 12.43
C VAL A 109 8.28 8.88 12.22
N ASN A 110 8.59 9.57 11.13
CA ASN A 110 8.03 10.88 10.83
C ASN A 110 6.76 10.81 9.96
N ASN A 111 6.30 9.60 9.60
CA ASN A 111 5.08 9.44 8.81
C ASN A 111 3.89 9.27 9.76
N SER A 112 3.51 10.38 10.40
CA SER A 112 2.45 10.36 11.41
C SER A 112 1.09 9.95 10.85
N ALA A 113 0.81 10.28 9.59
CA ALA A 113 -0.47 9.91 8.97
C ALA A 113 -0.61 8.39 8.85
N SER A 114 0.46 7.70 8.39
CA SER A 114 0.44 6.24 8.30
C SER A 114 0.37 5.59 9.67
N ILE A 115 1.15 6.10 10.62
CA ILE A 115 1.13 5.57 12.00
C ILE A 115 -0.29 5.65 12.57
N ALA A 116 -0.94 6.81 12.41
CA ALA A 116 -2.31 7.00 12.90
C ALA A 116 -3.29 6.03 12.21
N LEU A 117 -3.16 5.86 10.89
CA LEU A 117 -4.02 4.96 10.14
C LEU A 117 -3.90 3.52 10.66
N PHE A 118 -2.67 3.04 10.82
CA PHE A 118 -2.44 1.68 11.30
C PHE A 118 -2.91 1.49 12.73
N GLN A 119 -2.65 2.45 13.62
CA GLN A 119 -3.11 2.37 15.01
C GLN A 119 -4.63 2.34 15.10
N LYS A 120 -5.31 3.17 14.33
CA LYS A 120 -6.79 3.17 14.28
C LYS A 120 -7.34 1.88 13.71
N SER A 121 -6.54 1.17 12.93
CA SER A 121 -6.94 -0.10 12.30
C SER A 121 -6.57 -1.31 13.17
N GLY A 122 -6.08 -1.10 14.39
CA GLY A 122 -5.83 -2.17 15.33
C GLY A 122 -4.38 -2.65 15.40
N TYR A 123 -3.46 -1.94 14.75
CA TYR A 123 -2.04 -2.27 14.82
C TYR A 123 -1.39 -1.50 15.96
N SER A 124 -0.39 -2.08 16.60
CA SER A 124 0.37 -1.42 17.65
C SER A 124 1.87 -1.61 17.42
N GLU A 125 2.67 -0.74 18.04
CA GLU A 125 4.12 -0.82 17.91
C GLU A 125 4.65 -2.11 18.57
N SER A 126 5.56 -2.79 17.88
CA SER A 126 6.21 -4.02 18.38
C SER A 126 7.70 -3.87 18.53
N PHE A 127 8.33 -3.19 17.58
CA PHE A 127 9.80 -3.09 17.49
C PHE A 127 10.21 -1.66 17.21
N ILE A 128 11.43 -1.33 17.65
CA ILE A 128 12.07 -0.06 17.31
C ILE A 128 13.37 -0.41 16.61
N ILE A 129 13.66 0.24 15.48
CA ILE A 129 14.90 0.08 14.75
C ILE A 129 15.74 1.32 15.01
N LEU A 130 16.96 1.13 15.50
CA LEU A 130 17.89 2.23 15.77
C LEU A 130 19.01 2.18 14.73
N GLU A 131 19.25 3.32 14.11
CA GLU A 131 20.27 3.44 13.08
C GLU A 131 21.31 4.45 13.53
N ASN A 132 22.57 4.23 13.11
CA ASN A 132 23.66 5.16 13.41
C ASN A 132 23.50 6.43 12.57
N LYS A 133 23.32 7.56 13.24
CA LYS A 133 23.14 8.86 12.57
C LYS A 133 24.38 9.33 11.81
N ASN A 134 25.54 8.79 12.14
CA ASN A 134 26.80 9.20 11.53
C ASN A 134 27.23 8.28 10.37
N SER A 135 26.38 7.35 9.99
CA SER A 135 26.67 6.42 8.91
C SER A 135 26.16 6.92 7.56
#